data_c8e6a419faca8f8cdf826fb8c2decfd6
#
_entry.id   c8e6a419faca8f8cdf826fb8c2decfd6
#
_cell.length_a   1.000
_cell.length_b   1.000
_cell.length_c   1.000
_cell.angle_alpha   90.00
_cell.angle_beta   90.00
_cell.angle_gamma   90.00
#
_symmetry.space_group_name_H-M   'P 1'
#
loop_
_entity.id
_entity.type
_entity.pdbx_description
1 polymer ?
#
loop_
_entity_poly.entity_id
_entity_poly.type
_entity_poly.pdbx_seq_one_letter_code
_entity_poly.pdbx_strand_id
1 'polypeptide(L)' 'MTKKISTVARNIKKYRQEKGLSQDKLSRMADVSHATIIKIESGGIQSPTIDTVQKIAKALGIGVDNLIGK' A
#
# COMPACT_ATOMS: atom_id res chain seq x y z
N MET A 1 -0.67 -23.13 4.50
CA MET A 1 -1.69 -22.37 3.80
C MET A 1 -1.26 -20.91 3.64
N THR A 2 -1.33 -20.39 2.45
CA THR A 2 -0.91 -19.03 2.19
C THR A 2 -1.96 -18.02 2.64
N LYS A 3 -1.50 -16.88 3.14
CA LYS A 3 -2.39 -15.78 3.46
C LYS A 3 -2.99 -15.21 2.19
N LYS A 4 -4.26 -14.87 2.27
CA LYS A 4 -4.93 -14.18 1.18
C LYS A 4 -4.50 -12.71 1.22
N ILE A 5 -3.91 -12.25 0.13
CA ILE A 5 -3.49 -10.86 0.03
C ILE A 5 -4.62 -10.07 -0.62
N SER A 6 -5.01 -8.97 0.04
CA SER A 6 -6.12 -8.15 -0.44
C SER A 6 -5.78 -7.45 -1.75
N THR A 7 -6.83 -7.03 -2.45
CA THR A 7 -6.66 -6.26 -3.68
C THR A 7 -5.89 -4.96 -3.42
N VAL A 8 -6.18 -4.31 -2.30
CA VAL A 8 -5.49 -3.08 -1.91
C VAL A 8 -3.99 -3.34 -1.77
N ALA A 9 -3.62 -4.42 -1.07
CA ALA A 9 -2.23 -4.76 -0.85
C ALA A 9 -1.50 -5.01 -2.17
N ARG A 10 -2.12 -5.76 -3.06
CA ARG A 10 -1.53 -6.05 -4.36
C ARG A 10 -1.36 -4.78 -5.20
N ASN A 11 -2.35 -3.90 -5.16
CA ASN A 11 -2.28 -2.66 -5.92
C ASN A 11 -1.21 -1.73 -5.36
N ILE A 12 -1.08 -1.63 -4.05
CA ILE A 12 -0.02 -0.83 -3.45
C ILE A 12 1.35 -1.31 -3.93
N LYS A 13 1.57 -2.62 -3.85
CA LYS A 13 2.84 -3.20 -4.28
C LYS A 13 3.09 -2.95 -5.76
N LYS A 14 2.06 -3.13 -6.59
CA LYS A 14 2.17 -2.94 -8.04
C LYS A 14 2.58 -1.51 -8.37
N TYR A 15 1.85 -0.52 -7.85
CA TYR A 15 2.15 0.88 -8.16
C TYR A 15 3.49 1.31 -7.57
N ARG A 16 3.81 0.80 -6.37
CA ARG A 16 5.11 1.07 -5.75
C ARG A 16 6.25 0.59 -6.65
N GLN A 17 6.14 -0.64 -7.13
CA GLN A 17 7.19 -1.22 -7.98
C GLN A 17 7.28 -0.52 -9.33
N GLU A 18 6.16 -0.12 -9.90
CA GLU A 18 6.15 0.63 -11.15
C GLU A 18 6.89 1.95 -11.03
N LYS A 19 6.87 2.55 -9.83
CA LYS A 19 7.58 3.80 -9.58
C LYS A 19 9.01 3.59 -9.08
N GLY A 20 9.44 2.34 -8.99
CA GLY A 20 10.78 2.04 -8.52
C GLY A 20 11.02 2.36 -7.06
N LEU A 21 9.98 2.33 -6.23
CA LEU A 21 10.10 2.68 -4.83
C LEU A 21 10.28 1.44 -3.96
N SER A 22 11.18 1.54 -2.97
CA SER A 22 11.25 0.54 -1.92
C SER A 22 10.09 0.72 -0.95
N GLN A 23 9.83 -0.29 -0.12
CA GLN A 23 8.84 -0.15 0.94
C GLN A 23 9.19 0.98 1.90
N ASP A 24 10.47 1.09 2.24
CA ASP A 24 10.93 2.15 3.14
C ASP A 24 10.71 3.53 2.51
N LYS A 25 11.03 3.68 1.24
CA LYS A 25 10.85 4.95 0.56
C LYS A 25 9.38 5.34 0.51
N LEU A 26 8.51 4.40 0.17
CA LEU A 26 7.08 4.67 0.15
C LEU A 26 6.58 5.07 1.53
N SER A 27 7.05 4.39 2.58
CA SER A 27 6.60 4.70 3.94
C SER A 27 6.92 6.15 4.31
N ARG A 28 8.10 6.62 3.95
CA ARG A 28 8.49 8.00 4.24
C ARG A 28 7.66 8.99 3.42
N MET A 29 7.45 8.70 2.14
CA MET A 29 6.66 9.59 1.28
C MET A 29 5.21 9.69 1.75
N ALA A 30 4.67 8.59 2.24
CA ALA A 30 3.27 8.51 2.66
C ALA A 30 3.08 8.93 4.12
N ASP A 31 4.16 9.15 4.86
CA ASP A 31 4.10 9.42 6.30
C ASP A 31 3.35 8.29 7.04
N VAL A 32 3.73 7.06 6.70
CA VAL A 32 3.19 5.84 7.30
C VAL A 32 4.39 5.01 7.73
N SER A 33 4.28 4.26 8.81
CA SER A 33 5.43 3.50 9.29
C SER A 33 5.83 2.41 8.30
N HIS A 34 7.13 2.13 8.24
CA HIS A 34 7.65 1.08 7.38
C HIS A 34 7.01 -0.28 7.72
N ALA A 35 6.85 -0.54 9.02
CA ALA A 35 6.21 -1.78 9.47
C ALA A 35 4.78 -1.91 8.93
N THR A 36 4.05 -0.80 8.85
CA THR A 36 2.69 -0.81 8.32
C THR A 36 2.69 -1.19 6.84
N ILE A 37 3.60 -0.62 6.05
CA ILE A 37 3.70 -0.98 4.63
C ILE A 37 4.01 -2.47 4.47
N ILE A 38 4.97 -2.97 5.24
CA ILE A 38 5.34 -4.39 5.18
C ILE A 38 4.13 -5.27 5.50
N LYS A 39 3.41 -4.93 6.57
CA LYS A 39 2.26 -5.73 7.00
C LYS A 39 1.12 -5.70 5.99
N ILE A 40 0.89 -4.55 5.36
CA ILE A 40 -0.16 -4.46 4.34
C ILE A 40 0.21 -5.35 3.15
N GLU A 41 1.43 -5.22 2.64
CA GLU A 41 1.85 -5.97 1.45
C GLU A 41 1.96 -7.46 1.70
N SER A 42 2.27 -7.87 2.93
CA SER A 42 2.39 -9.29 3.27
C SER A 42 1.06 -9.94 3.61
N GLY A 43 -0.01 -9.16 3.73
CA GLY A 43 -1.32 -9.68 4.11
C GLY A 43 -1.55 -9.68 5.62
N GLY A 44 -0.63 -9.15 6.40
CA GLY A 44 -0.80 -9.04 7.85
C GLY A 44 -1.86 -8.03 8.23
N ILE A 45 -2.03 -6.99 7.45
CA ILE A 45 -3.13 -6.04 7.57
C ILE A 45 -3.94 -6.14 6.29
N GLN A 46 -5.15 -6.70 6.38
CA GLN A 46 -5.99 -6.91 5.20
C GLN A 46 -6.91 -5.74 4.92
N SER A 47 -7.25 -4.97 5.95
CA SER A 47 -8.15 -3.82 5.83
C SER A 47 -7.48 -2.60 6.43
N PRO A 48 -6.52 -1.98 5.71
CA PRO A 48 -5.92 -0.75 6.22
C PRO A 48 -6.99 0.35 6.34
N THR A 49 -6.78 1.28 7.27
CA THR A 49 -7.72 2.37 7.45
C THR A 49 -7.76 3.24 6.21
N ILE A 50 -8.88 3.94 6.03
CA ILE A 50 -9.02 4.84 4.88
C ILE A 50 -7.96 5.95 4.93
N ASP A 51 -7.61 6.41 6.13
CA ASP A 51 -6.57 7.41 6.28
C ASP A 51 -5.24 6.91 5.73
N THR A 52 -4.87 5.67 6.08
CA THR A 52 -3.64 5.06 5.57
C THR A 52 -3.68 4.91 4.06
N VAL A 53 -4.80 4.43 3.54
CA VAL A 53 -4.96 4.25 2.09
C VAL A 53 -4.83 5.59 1.36
N GLN A 54 -5.43 6.64 1.89
CA GLN A 54 -5.34 7.97 1.29
C GLN A 54 -3.91 8.49 1.27
N LYS A 55 -3.18 8.31 2.36
CA LYS A 55 -1.78 8.73 2.43
C LYS A 55 -0.92 8.01 1.41
N ILE A 56 -1.13 6.72 1.26
CA ILE A 56 -0.37 5.91 0.31
C ILE A 56 -0.73 6.30 -1.12
N ALA A 57 -2.01 6.48 -1.41
CA ALA A 57 -2.45 6.88 -2.75
C ALA A 57 -1.84 8.23 -3.14
N LYS A 58 -1.85 9.18 -2.21
CA LYS A 58 -1.25 10.49 -2.46
C LYS A 58 0.24 10.37 -2.75
N ALA A 59 0.95 9.56 -1.98
CA ALA A 59 2.39 9.35 -2.18
C ALA A 59 2.67 8.72 -3.54
N LEU A 60 1.79 7.84 -4.00
CA LEU A 60 1.94 7.18 -5.29
C LEU A 60 1.42 8.03 -6.45
N GLY A 61 0.76 9.15 -6.16
CA GLY A 61 0.24 10.04 -7.20
C GLY A 61 -0.98 9.48 -7.91
N ILE A 62 -1.76 8.65 -7.24
CA ILE A 62 -2.94 8.01 -7.81
C ILE A 62 -4.16 8.26 -6.93
N GLY A 63 -5.34 7.98 -7.47
CA GLY A 63 -6.57 8.06 -6.68
C GLY A 63 -6.75 6.85 -5.79
N VAL A 64 -7.50 7.02 -4.71
CA VAL A 64 -7.80 5.92 -3.80
C VAL A 64 -8.50 4.77 -4.53
N ASP A 65 -9.38 5.09 -5.48
CA ASP A 65 -10.09 4.08 -6.26
C ASP A 65 -9.15 3.16 -7.03
N ASN A 66 -7.98 3.65 -7.43
CA ASN A 66 -6.99 2.81 -8.10
C ASN A 66 -6.44 1.75 -7.15
N LEU A 67 -6.40 2.05 -5.85
CA LEU A 67 -5.91 1.09 -4.87
C LEU A 67 -6.98 0.09 -4.45
N ILE A 68 -8.23 0.50 -4.40
CA ILE A 68 -9.29 -0.39 -3.90
C ILE A 68 -9.85 -1.32 -4.97
N GLY A 69 -9.28 -1.32 -6.16
CA GLY A 69 -9.54 -2.38 -7.14
C GLY A 69 -10.68 -2.11 -8.10
N LYS A 70 -10.93 -0.89 -8.36
CA LYS A 70 -11.96 -0.55 -9.37
C LYS A 70 -11.34 -0.33 -10.73
#